data_d83c68efb755376f5380e1797f6904fa
#
_entry.id   d83c68efb755376f5380e1797f6904fa
#
_cell.length_a   1.000
_cell.length_b   1.000
_cell.length_c   1.000
_cell.angle_alpha   90.00
_cell.angle_beta   90.00
_cell.angle_gamma   90.00
#
_symmetry.space_group_name_H-M   'P 1'
#
loop_
_entity.id
_entity.type
_entity.pdbx_description
1 polymer ?
#
loop_
_entity_poly.entity_id
_entity_poly.type
_entity_poly.pdbx_seq_one_letter_code
_entity_poly.pdbx_strand_id
1 'polypeptide(L)'
;MKVISIINLKGGVGKTYTAYNIAYELQKRGKTVLLLDNDKQGNLSKAAGAYKAAGECAAAKALLGEYKNPLKELITEHPQHNNVDIITANMSLMSAVWTMAGSSVS
;
A
#
# COMPACT_ATOMS: atom_id res chain seq x y z
N MET A 1 10.53 13.69 6.89
CA MET A 1 9.35 12.84 6.59
C MET A 1 8.83 12.19 7.85
N LYS A 2 7.54 12.23 8.06
CA LYS A 2 6.92 11.53 9.19
C LYS A 2 6.27 10.26 8.69
N VAL A 3 6.44 9.17 9.44
CA VAL A 3 5.82 7.89 9.13
C VAL A 3 4.84 7.56 10.24
N ILE A 4 3.59 7.29 9.85
CA ILE A 4 2.55 6.88 10.79
C ILE A 4 2.12 5.47 10.39
N SER A 5 2.26 4.52 11.30
CA SER A 5 1.86 3.14 11.07
C SER A 5 0.54 2.86 11.78
N ILE A 6 -0.40 2.29 11.04
CA ILE A 6 -1.69 1.88 11.60
C ILE A 6 -1.76 0.38 11.52
N ILE A 7 -1.68 -0.26 12.67
CA ILE A 7 -1.57 -1.72 12.77
C ILE A 7 -2.77 -2.26 13.53
N ASN A 8 -3.38 -3.31 12.98
CA ASN A 8 -4.46 -4.02 13.64
C ASN A 8 -4.32 -5.50 13.30
N LEU A 9 -4.18 -6.33 14.32
CA LEU A 9 -4.02 -7.77 14.15
C LEU A 9 -5.26 -8.44 13.57
N LYS A 10 -6.43 -7.87 13.84
CA LYS A 10 -7.66 -8.30 13.17
C LYS A 10 -7.86 -7.37 12.00
N GLY A 11 -7.60 -7.86 10.80
CA GLY A 11 -7.82 -7.10 9.59
C GLY A 11 -9.20 -6.51 9.60
N GLY A 12 -9.38 -5.36 8.99
CA GLY A 12 -10.70 -4.84 8.95
C GLY A 12 -10.83 -3.41 8.47
N VAL A 13 -12.08 -3.06 8.35
CA VAL A 13 -12.54 -1.81 7.80
C VAL A 13 -12.04 -0.60 8.60
N GLY A 14 -11.97 -0.75 9.95
CA GLY A 14 -11.54 0.35 10.80
C GLY A 14 -10.12 0.81 10.56
N LYS A 15 -9.20 -0.10 10.31
CA LYS A 15 -7.81 0.21 10.02
C LYS A 15 -7.68 1.00 8.71
N THR A 16 -8.30 0.52 7.65
CA THR A 16 -8.30 1.17 6.35
C THR A 16 -8.95 2.54 6.43
N TYR A 17 -10.08 2.63 7.10
CA TYR A 17 -10.82 3.87 7.25
C TYR A 17 -9.99 4.92 7.98
N THR A 18 -9.32 4.53 9.06
CA THR A 18 -8.48 5.45 9.83
C THR A 18 -7.31 5.96 8.99
N ALA A 19 -6.62 5.08 8.28
CA ALA A 19 -5.51 5.47 7.41
C ALA A 19 -5.97 6.46 6.33
N TYR A 20 -7.09 6.17 5.71
CA TYR A 20 -7.63 7.02 4.65
C TYR A 20 -8.03 8.40 5.16
N ASN A 21 -8.66 8.45 6.34
CA ASN A 21 -9.07 9.72 6.95
C ASN A 21 -7.87 10.58 7.35
N ILE A 22 -6.82 9.97 7.87
CA ILE A 22 -5.58 10.70 8.19
C ILE A 22 -4.96 11.27 6.91
N ALA A 23 -4.91 10.49 5.85
CA ALA A 23 -4.40 10.94 4.56
C ALA A 23 -5.20 12.12 4.03
N TYR A 24 -6.52 12.06 4.13
CA TYR A 24 -7.40 13.12 3.69
C TYR A 24 -7.15 14.41 4.46
N GLU A 25 -7.04 14.33 5.78
CA GLU A 25 -6.77 15.50 6.61
C GLU A 25 -5.42 16.13 6.31
N LEU A 26 -4.40 15.30 6.09
CA LEU A 26 -3.06 15.80 5.74
C LEU A 26 -3.06 16.46 4.37
N GLN A 27 -3.76 15.89 3.41
CA GLN A 27 -3.88 16.45 2.07
C GLN A 27 -4.58 17.81 2.10
N LYS A 28 -5.62 17.96 2.91
CA LYS A 28 -6.31 19.24 3.09
C LYS A 28 -5.38 20.32 3.65
N ARG A 29 -4.36 19.93 4.40
CA ARG A 29 -3.37 20.85 4.96
C ARG A 29 -2.18 21.08 4.00
N GLY A 30 -2.31 20.68 2.76
CA GLY A 30 -1.26 20.88 1.76
C GLY A 30 -0.08 19.94 1.86
N LYS A 31 -0.19 18.86 2.62
CA LYS A 31 0.88 17.87 2.76
C LYS A 31 0.84 16.86 1.63
N THR A 32 1.99 16.33 1.27
CA THR A 32 2.09 15.18 0.37
C THR A 32 2.03 13.90 1.21
N VAL A 33 1.27 12.91 0.73
CA VAL A 33 1.00 11.70 1.48
C VAL A 33 1.32 10.49 0.61
N LEU A 34 2.04 9.53 1.16
CA LEU A 34 2.22 8.23 0.53
C LEU A 34 1.53 7.18 1.41
N LEU A 35 0.52 6.52 0.86
CA LEU A 35 -0.13 5.40 1.50
C LEU A 35 0.57 4.10 1.09
N LEU A 36 0.83 3.24 2.05
CA LEU A 36 1.36 1.92 1.77
C LEU A 36 0.33 0.89 2.23
N ASP A 37 -0.22 0.15 1.27
CA ASP A 37 -1.14 -0.94 1.55
C ASP A 37 -0.34 -2.22 1.77
N ASN A 38 -0.36 -2.73 2.97
CA ASN A 38 0.34 -3.96 3.33
C ASN A 38 -0.66 -5.04 3.73
N ASP A 39 -1.76 -5.12 3.03
CA ASP A 39 -2.85 -6.05 3.27
C ASP A 39 -3.14 -6.85 2.00
N LYS A 40 -3.03 -8.17 2.06
CA LYS A 40 -3.31 -9.03 0.91
C LYS A 40 -4.72 -8.86 0.35
N GLN A 41 -5.66 -8.42 1.18
CA GLN A 41 -7.02 -8.11 0.73
C GLN A 41 -7.09 -6.81 -0.06
N GLY A 42 -6.10 -5.94 0.09
CA GLY A 42 -6.04 -4.70 -0.67
C GLY A 42 -7.12 -3.69 -0.31
N ASN A 43 -7.55 -3.68 0.95
CA ASN A 43 -8.65 -2.80 1.37
C ASN A 43 -8.34 -1.32 1.19
N LEU A 44 -7.12 -0.90 1.51
CA LEU A 44 -6.71 0.49 1.31
C LEU A 44 -6.64 0.82 -0.19
N SER A 45 -6.12 -0.11 -0.99
CA SER A 45 -6.08 0.05 -2.45
C SER A 45 -7.48 0.18 -3.04
N LYS A 46 -8.44 -0.61 -2.53
CA LYS A 46 -9.84 -0.53 -2.95
C LYS A 46 -10.46 0.80 -2.56
N ALA A 47 -10.22 1.26 -1.33
CA ALA A 47 -10.75 2.54 -0.86
C ALA A 47 -10.20 3.70 -1.69
N ALA A 48 -8.95 3.62 -2.12
CA ALA A 48 -8.32 4.63 -2.96
C ALA A 48 -8.72 4.53 -4.44
N GLY A 49 -9.46 3.49 -4.82
CA GLY A 49 -9.84 3.30 -6.22
C GLY A 49 -8.71 2.81 -7.12
N ALA A 50 -7.67 2.22 -6.53
CA ALA A 50 -6.46 1.80 -7.26
C ALA A 50 -6.24 0.29 -7.24
N TYR A 51 -7.19 -0.48 -6.72
CA TYR A 51 -7.03 -1.93 -6.61
C TYR A 51 -7.07 -2.61 -7.97
N LYS A 52 -6.14 -3.55 -8.16
CA LYS A 52 -6.11 -4.45 -9.32
C LYS A 52 -5.95 -5.87 -8.82
N ALA A 53 -6.89 -6.74 -9.19
CA ALA A 53 -6.89 -8.13 -8.73
C ALA A 53 -5.82 -8.98 -9.44
N ALA A 54 -5.49 -8.65 -10.68
CA ALA A 54 -4.58 -9.42 -11.50
C ALA A 54 -3.14 -8.90 -11.41
N GLY A 55 -2.18 -9.81 -11.53
CA GLY A 55 -0.76 -9.47 -11.58
C GLY A 55 -0.14 -9.28 -10.21
N GLU A 56 1.17 -9.10 -10.20
CA GLU A 56 1.91 -8.84 -8.97
C GLU A 56 1.73 -7.38 -8.55
N CYS A 57 1.30 -7.17 -7.31
CA CYS A 57 1.05 -5.82 -6.81
C CYS A 57 2.34 -5.08 -6.48
N ALA A 58 2.23 -3.75 -6.38
CA ALA A 58 3.35 -2.89 -6.05
C ALA A 58 3.96 -3.22 -4.69
N ALA A 59 3.12 -3.52 -3.69
CA ALA A 59 3.62 -3.90 -2.36
C ALA A 59 4.44 -5.18 -2.40
N ALA A 60 4.03 -6.18 -3.21
CA ALA A 60 4.79 -7.41 -3.37
C ALA A 60 6.14 -7.14 -4.05
N LYS A 61 6.16 -6.32 -5.09
CA LYS A 61 7.39 -5.92 -5.76
C LYS A 61 8.34 -5.20 -4.81
N ALA A 62 7.80 -4.32 -3.99
CA ALA A 62 8.60 -3.60 -2.99
C ALA A 62 9.24 -4.56 -2.00
N LEU A 63 8.47 -5.53 -1.50
CA LEU A 63 8.95 -6.51 -0.55
C LEU A 63 10.04 -7.39 -1.12
N LEU A 64 9.92 -7.79 -2.39
CA LEU A 64 10.87 -8.66 -3.07
C LEU A 64 12.05 -7.91 -3.68
N GLY A 65 12.02 -6.59 -3.71
CA GLY A 65 13.06 -5.78 -4.34
C GLY A 65 13.03 -5.81 -5.85
N GLU A 66 11.90 -6.16 -6.46
CA GLU A 66 11.76 -6.29 -7.90
C GLU A 66 11.34 -4.97 -8.54
N TYR A 67 12.23 -3.99 -8.49
CA TYR A 67 11.97 -2.69 -9.10
C TYR A 67 13.29 -2.00 -9.47
N LYS A 68 13.25 -1.26 -10.57
CA LYS A 68 14.38 -0.44 -11.00
C LYS A 68 14.23 1.01 -10.55
N ASN A 69 13.02 1.53 -10.59
CA ASN A 69 12.71 2.89 -10.19
C ASN A 69 11.44 2.88 -9.35
N PRO A 70 11.56 3.01 -8.00
CA PRO A 70 10.41 2.91 -7.11
C PRO A 70 9.31 3.92 -7.42
N LEU A 71 9.68 5.16 -7.78
CA LEU A 71 8.69 6.19 -8.04
C LEU A 71 7.81 5.86 -9.25
N LYS A 72 8.40 5.28 -10.29
CA LYS A 72 7.66 4.95 -11.51
C LYS A 72 6.94 3.61 -11.42
N GLU A 73 7.55 2.63 -10.77
CA GLU A 73 7.07 1.26 -10.80
C GLU A 73 6.13 0.92 -9.65
N LEU A 74 6.33 1.53 -8.48
CA LEU A 74 5.59 1.16 -7.28
C LEU A 74 4.48 2.14 -6.93
N ILE A 75 4.62 3.41 -7.26
CA ILE A 75 3.70 4.44 -6.82
C ILE A 75 2.61 4.68 -7.86
N THR A 76 1.36 4.64 -7.39
CA THR A 76 0.18 5.00 -8.17
C THR A 76 -0.39 6.29 -7.59
N GLU A 77 -0.66 7.28 -8.45
CA GLU A 77 -1.31 8.51 -8.01
C GLU A 77 -2.78 8.23 -7.68
N HIS A 78 -3.26 8.88 -6.62
CA HIS A 78 -4.67 8.75 -6.26
C HIS A 78 -5.53 9.39 -7.37
N PRO A 79 -6.53 8.67 -7.88
CA PRO A 79 -7.32 9.15 -9.02
C PRO A 79 -8.14 10.41 -8.74
N GLN A 80 -8.43 10.72 -7.48
CA GLN A 80 -9.31 11.82 -7.10
C GLN A 80 -8.67 12.87 -6.19
N HIS A 81 -7.53 12.58 -5.58
CA HIS A 81 -6.91 13.48 -4.61
C HIS A 81 -5.47 13.80 -5.00
N ASN A 82 -5.21 15.08 -5.19
CA ASN A 82 -3.85 15.56 -5.45
C ASN A 82 -2.96 15.34 -4.21
N ASN A 83 -1.68 15.17 -4.44
CA ASN A 83 -0.68 15.00 -3.39
C ASN A 83 -0.86 13.73 -2.55
N VAL A 84 -1.65 12.77 -3.01
CA VAL A 84 -1.79 11.47 -2.38
C VAL A 84 -1.39 10.40 -3.38
N ASP A 85 -0.40 9.61 -3.00
CA ASP A 85 0.07 8.48 -3.78
C ASP A 85 -0.11 7.21 -2.98
N ILE A 86 -0.14 6.08 -3.65
CA ILE A 86 -0.34 4.79 -2.98
C ILE A 86 0.54 3.70 -3.60
N ILE A 87 1.08 2.85 -2.74
CA ILE A 87 1.67 1.58 -3.13
C ILE A 87 0.61 0.52 -2.88
N THR A 88 0.08 -0.05 -3.96
CA THR A 88 -1.10 -0.92 -3.91
C THR A 88 -0.77 -2.36 -3.52
N ALA A 89 -1.75 -3.07 -3.00
CA ALA A 89 -1.66 -4.48 -2.67
C ALA A 89 -2.79 -5.29 -3.29
N ASN A 90 -2.56 -6.58 -3.43
CA ASN A 90 -3.57 -7.58 -3.78
C ASN A 90 -3.13 -8.94 -3.23
N MET A 91 -3.80 -10.01 -3.62
CA MET A 91 -3.49 -11.35 -3.10
C MET A 91 -2.06 -11.82 -3.43
N SER A 92 -1.39 -11.25 -4.42
CA SER A 92 0.00 -11.61 -4.73
C SER A 92 0.97 -11.27 -3.60
N LEU A 93 0.58 -10.37 -2.68
CA LEU A 93 1.38 -10.06 -1.50
C LEU A 93 1.61 -11.30 -0.63
N MET A 94 0.64 -12.20 -0.58
CA MET A 94 0.79 -13.46 0.15
C MET A 94 1.95 -14.30 -0.39
N SER A 95 2.07 -14.40 -1.71
CA SER A 95 3.18 -15.12 -2.34
C SER A 95 4.52 -14.47 -2.03
N ALA A 96 4.58 -13.14 -2.02
CA ALA A 96 5.80 -12.42 -1.68
C ALA A 96 6.23 -12.70 -0.24
N VAL A 97 5.28 -12.70 0.69
CA VAL A 97 5.55 -13.02 2.10
C VAL A 97 6.09 -14.45 2.24
N TRP A 98 5.48 -15.41 1.55
CA TRP A 98 5.96 -16.79 1.55
C TRP A 98 7.38 -16.91 0.99
N THR A 99 7.66 -16.20 -0.09
CA THR A 99 9.00 -16.18 -0.69
C THR A 99 10.03 -15.64 0.27
N MET A 100 9.71 -14.53 0.96
CA MET A 100 10.61 -13.95 1.96
C MET A 100 10.86 -14.89 3.13
N ALA A 101 9.82 -15.57 3.61
CA ALA A 101 9.94 -16.54 4.69
C ALA A 101 10.83 -17.71 4.28
N GLY A 102 10.66 -18.22 3.06
CA GLY A 102 11.52 -19.28 2.52
C GLY A 102 12.98 -18.85 2.40
N SER A 103 13.22 -17.63 1.96
CA SER A 103 14.58 -17.08 1.84
C SER A 103 15.27 -16.96 3.19
N SER A 104 14.52 -16.62 4.24
CA SER A 104 15.10 -16.46 5.57
C SER A 104 15.41 -17.77 6.27
N VAL A 105 14.88 -18.87 5.79
CA VAL A 105 15.11 -20.20 6.37
C VAL A 105 16.30 -20.91 5.73
N SER A 106 16.65 -20.52 4.52
CA SER A 106 17.82 -21.11 3.82
C SER A 106 19.18 -20.61 4.34
#